data_34919d9a5ae3c3b6491600e714359edb
#
_entry.id   34919d9a5ae3c3b6491600e714359edb
#
_cell.length_a   1.000
_cell.length_b   1.000
_cell.length_c   1.000
_cell.angle_alpha   90.00
_cell.angle_beta   90.00
_cell.angle_gamma   90.00
#
_symmetry.space_group_name_H-M   'P 1'
#
loop_
_entity.id
_entity.type
_entity.pdbx_description
1 polymer ?
#
loop_
_entity_poly.entity_id
_entity_poly.type
_entity_poly.pdbx_seq_one_letter_code
_entity_poly.pdbx_strand_id
1 'polypeptide(L)'
;MNAGQSFRLAIKALTTSKMRSLLTMLGIIIGVASVIVILALGNGVQGMIDEQVDKLGINMMQTYVWGRGDGSTMDLDPSDMYDLVEANSDVLTGVSPYVSFQATLRHGDQKFDQTQLYGVSEVMFNNNTQSTIDGGQKLTQGRFLSYLDVERRQNVCVIGAYLAQEAFGGGEQALGQALSINGTSYTVIGVLDRLNTTTEMAAGGSDDQIYIPYENALQIMGARYVTLYVFTSTSGETAAQAKAIIDGMLYDHFQGDEDAYYTTTMEEQANLINAMMGVVMGVLVAIAAISLLVGGIGIMNIMLVSVTERTR
;
A
#
# COMPACT_ATOMS: atom_id res chain seq x y z
N MET A 1 61.18 7.05 5.25
CA MET A 1 60.50 6.71 3.97
C MET A 1 59.44 7.78 3.73
N ASN A 2 59.52 8.49 2.59
CA ASN A 2 58.49 9.50 2.26
C ASN A 2 57.20 8.81 1.84
N ALA A 3 56.04 9.35 2.28
CA ALA A 3 54.71 8.81 1.98
C ALA A 3 54.49 8.52 0.47
N GLY A 4 55.13 9.35 -0.42
CA GLY A 4 55.08 9.14 -1.87
C GLY A 4 55.86 7.91 -2.37
N GLN A 5 56.90 7.51 -1.68
CA GLN A 5 57.66 6.28 -2.01
C GLN A 5 56.86 5.04 -1.57
N SER A 6 56.22 5.10 -0.41
CA SER A 6 55.34 4.02 0.10
C SER A 6 54.15 3.80 -0.83
N PHE A 7 53.53 4.87 -1.31
CA PHE A 7 52.40 4.82 -2.24
C PHE A 7 52.84 4.20 -3.62
N ARG A 8 53.98 4.63 -4.17
CA ARG A 8 54.51 4.06 -5.42
C ARG A 8 54.85 2.57 -5.30
N LEU A 9 55.39 2.14 -4.16
CA LEU A 9 55.68 0.74 -3.87
C LEU A 9 54.38 -0.09 -3.71
N ALA A 10 53.36 0.46 -3.10
CA ALA A 10 52.07 -0.19 -2.97
C ALA A 10 51.38 -0.40 -4.34
N ILE A 11 51.38 0.62 -5.22
CA ILE A 11 50.87 0.48 -6.59
C ILE A 11 51.68 -0.58 -7.37
N LYS A 12 53.01 -0.59 -7.24
CA LYS A 12 53.88 -1.58 -7.93
C LYS A 12 53.60 -3.00 -7.44
N ALA A 13 53.33 -3.20 -6.14
CA ALA A 13 52.94 -4.50 -5.59
C ALA A 13 51.62 -5.00 -6.13
N LEU A 14 50.61 -4.10 -6.27
CA LEU A 14 49.28 -4.40 -6.87
C LEU A 14 49.41 -4.78 -8.37
N THR A 15 50.32 -4.19 -9.11
CA THR A 15 50.50 -4.46 -10.55
C THR A 15 51.27 -5.75 -10.82
N THR A 16 52.02 -6.31 -9.86
CA THR A 16 52.82 -7.53 -10.04
C THR A 16 51.96 -8.79 -10.04
N SER A 17 50.81 -8.79 -9.36
CA SER A 17 49.86 -9.92 -9.34
C SER A 17 48.46 -9.48 -9.75
N LYS A 18 48.31 -9.02 -10.99
CA LYS A 18 47.09 -8.35 -11.51
C LYS A 18 45.77 -9.08 -11.22
N MET A 19 45.73 -10.40 -11.49
CA MET A 19 44.50 -11.19 -11.30
C MET A 19 44.09 -11.31 -9.82
N ARG A 20 45.07 -11.47 -8.93
CA ARG A 20 44.81 -11.61 -7.49
C ARG A 20 44.31 -10.28 -6.89
N SER A 21 45.03 -9.19 -7.23
CA SER A 21 44.67 -7.85 -6.78
C SER A 21 43.30 -7.43 -7.31
N LEU A 22 42.98 -7.76 -8.57
CA LEU A 22 41.66 -7.48 -9.15
C LEU A 22 40.54 -8.22 -8.42
N LEU A 23 40.72 -9.52 -8.17
CA LEU A 23 39.72 -10.34 -7.49
C LEU A 23 39.45 -9.87 -6.05
N THR A 24 40.50 -9.48 -5.31
CA THR A 24 40.34 -9.01 -3.93
C THR A 24 39.72 -7.61 -3.87
N MET A 25 40.14 -6.70 -4.74
CA MET A 25 39.50 -5.38 -4.85
C MET A 25 38.05 -5.49 -5.26
N LEU A 26 37.73 -6.37 -6.22
CA LEU A 26 36.36 -6.63 -6.64
C LEU A 26 35.49 -7.15 -5.48
N GLY A 27 35.99 -8.07 -4.67
CA GLY A 27 35.28 -8.60 -3.51
C GLY A 27 34.91 -7.51 -2.48
N ILE A 28 35.87 -6.59 -2.20
CA ILE A 28 35.61 -5.48 -1.28
C ILE A 28 34.65 -4.46 -1.88
N ILE A 29 34.83 -4.10 -3.16
CA ILE A 29 33.96 -3.14 -3.84
C ILE A 29 32.50 -3.67 -3.84
N ILE A 30 32.34 -4.94 -4.22
CA ILE A 30 31.00 -5.57 -4.20
C ILE A 30 30.45 -5.60 -2.79
N GLY A 31 31.24 -6.00 -1.79
CA GLY A 31 30.78 -6.06 -0.40
C GLY A 31 30.35 -4.69 0.14
N VAL A 32 31.15 -3.65 -0.04
CA VAL A 32 30.82 -2.30 0.43
C VAL A 32 29.65 -1.71 -0.37
N ALA A 33 29.64 -1.85 -1.70
CA ALA A 33 28.54 -1.38 -2.54
C ALA A 33 27.22 -2.06 -2.16
N SER A 34 27.23 -3.36 -1.89
CA SER A 34 26.04 -4.10 -1.45
C SER A 34 25.49 -3.53 -0.12
N VAL A 35 26.35 -3.26 0.87
CA VAL A 35 25.90 -2.68 2.15
C VAL A 35 25.26 -1.31 1.94
N ILE A 36 25.87 -0.45 1.13
CA ILE A 36 25.34 0.89 0.85
C ILE A 36 23.96 0.79 0.16
N VAL A 37 23.84 -0.06 -0.86
CA VAL A 37 22.58 -0.26 -1.59
C VAL A 37 21.50 -0.80 -0.66
N ILE A 38 21.83 -1.78 0.19
CA ILE A 38 20.91 -2.38 1.15
C ILE A 38 20.38 -1.32 2.12
N LEU A 39 21.27 -0.52 2.71
CA LEU A 39 20.86 0.55 3.65
C LEU A 39 20.02 1.63 2.95
N ALA A 40 20.38 1.99 1.72
CA ALA A 40 19.62 2.97 0.94
C ALA A 40 18.21 2.46 0.61
N LEU A 41 18.07 1.18 0.22
CA LEU A 41 16.78 0.54 -0.03
C LEU A 41 15.94 0.46 1.25
N GLY A 42 16.54 0.05 2.37
CA GLY A 42 15.84 -0.03 3.65
C GLY A 42 15.27 1.31 4.10
N ASN A 43 16.09 2.36 4.07
CA ASN A 43 15.63 3.71 4.41
C ASN A 43 14.59 4.24 3.41
N GLY A 44 14.71 3.89 2.13
CA GLY A 44 13.73 4.27 1.10
C GLY A 44 12.36 3.63 1.33
N VAL A 45 12.33 2.34 1.63
CA VAL A 45 11.07 1.63 1.95
C VAL A 45 10.45 2.16 3.23
N GLN A 46 11.27 2.40 4.28
CA GLN A 46 10.77 3.01 5.52
C GLN A 46 10.09 4.35 5.25
N GLY A 47 10.74 5.24 4.48
CA GLY A 47 10.15 6.53 4.12
C GLY A 47 8.86 6.40 3.31
N MET A 48 8.73 5.40 2.46
CA MET A 48 7.48 5.13 1.72
C MET A 48 6.35 4.66 2.65
N ILE A 49 6.66 3.82 3.65
CA ILE A 49 5.70 3.35 4.65
C ILE A 49 5.21 4.54 5.50
N ASP A 50 6.13 5.35 6.00
CA ASP A 50 5.80 6.52 6.81
C ASP A 50 4.92 7.51 6.01
N GLU A 51 5.27 7.78 4.76
CA GLU A 51 4.45 8.63 3.86
C GLU A 51 3.06 8.03 3.60
N GLN A 52 2.95 6.71 3.47
CA GLN A 52 1.68 6.03 3.27
C GLN A 52 0.80 6.11 4.52
N VAL A 53 1.38 5.87 5.69
CA VAL A 53 0.67 6.00 6.98
C VAL A 53 0.18 7.44 7.20
N ASP A 54 1.02 8.43 6.88
CA ASP A 54 0.64 9.84 6.98
C ASP A 54 -0.51 10.22 6.02
N LYS A 55 -0.54 9.64 4.81
CA LYS A 55 -1.58 9.90 3.81
C LYS A 55 -2.91 9.22 4.15
N LEU A 56 -2.85 7.96 4.58
CA LEU A 56 -4.04 7.15 4.91
C LEU A 56 -4.68 7.56 6.24
N GLY A 57 -3.93 8.23 7.10
CA GLY A 57 -4.34 8.55 8.47
C GLY A 57 -4.16 7.36 9.42
N ILE A 58 -3.52 7.64 10.55
CA ILE A 58 -3.21 6.64 11.59
C ILE A 58 -4.49 6.02 12.20
N ASN A 59 -5.61 6.67 12.00
CA ASN A 59 -6.91 6.32 12.58
C ASN A 59 -7.77 5.38 11.73
N MET A 60 -7.25 4.86 10.60
CA MET A 60 -7.95 3.89 9.76
C MET A 60 -7.69 2.46 10.22
N MET A 61 -8.74 1.64 10.20
CA MET A 61 -8.69 0.21 10.48
C MET A 61 -9.42 -0.56 9.39
N GLN A 62 -8.97 -1.77 9.13
CA GLN A 62 -9.59 -2.69 8.18
C GLN A 62 -10.06 -3.94 8.90
N THR A 63 -11.32 -4.30 8.69
CA THR A 63 -11.92 -5.51 9.24
C THR A 63 -12.36 -6.42 8.11
N TYR A 64 -11.69 -7.53 7.97
CA TYR A 64 -12.03 -8.59 7.04
C TYR A 64 -13.01 -9.55 7.71
N VAL A 65 -14.08 -9.91 7.01
CA VAL A 65 -15.12 -10.82 7.50
C VAL A 65 -15.36 -11.87 6.44
N TRP A 66 -15.12 -13.14 6.77
CA TRP A 66 -15.37 -14.27 5.88
C TRP A 66 -16.33 -15.30 6.45
N GLY A 67 -16.80 -15.09 7.68
CA GLY A 67 -17.80 -15.93 8.31
C GLY A 67 -17.27 -17.25 8.82
N ARG A 68 -18.14 -18.06 9.39
CA ARG A 68 -17.78 -19.36 9.97
C ARG A 68 -17.47 -20.39 8.89
N GLY A 69 -16.41 -21.17 9.11
CA GLY A 69 -15.95 -22.20 8.18
C GLY A 69 -16.88 -23.41 8.01
N ASP A 70 -17.98 -23.47 8.78
CA ASP A 70 -18.98 -24.55 8.74
C ASP A 70 -20.06 -24.36 7.65
N GLY A 71 -19.92 -23.29 6.82
CA GLY A 71 -20.92 -22.96 5.79
C GLY A 71 -22.19 -22.28 6.32
N SER A 72 -22.23 -21.98 7.62
CA SER A 72 -23.28 -21.11 8.16
C SER A 72 -23.12 -19.71 7.59
N THR A 73 -24.22 -19.06 7.29
CA THR A 73 -24.28 -17.80 6.56
C THR A 73 -23.51 -16.70 7.29
N MET A 74 -22.80 -15.90 6.50
CA MET A 74 -22.27 -14.61 6.95
C MET A 74 -23.42 -13.63 7.08
N ASP A 75 -24.20 -13.75 8.16
CA ASP A 75 -25.38 -12.88 8.39
C ASP A 75 -25.00 -11.54 9.05
N LEU A 76 -23.81 -11.01 8.74
CA LEU A 76 -23.42 -9.69 9.19
C LEU A 76 -24.00 -8.65 8.24
N ASP A 77 -24.99 -7.91 8.72
CA ASP A 77 -25.57 -6.80 7.98
C ASP A 77 -24.67 -5.56 8.12
N PRO A 78 -24.43 -4.79 7.06
CA PRO A 78 -23.75 -3.50 7.19
C PRO A 78 -24.38 -2.55 8.21
N SER A 79 -25.71 -2.63 8.46
CA SER A 79 -26.38 -1.86 9.51
C SER A 79 -25.84 -2.14 10.91
N ASP A 80 -25.45 -3.38 11.22
CA ASP A 80 -24.86 -3.73 12.52
C ASP A 80 -23.54 -2.96 12.76
N MET A 81 -22.78 -2.70 11.69
CA MET A 81 -21.55 -1.92 11.74
C MET A 81 -21.80 -0.43 11.93
N TYR A 82 -22.86 0.11 11.32
CA TYR A 82 -23.26 1.50 11.55
C TYR A 82 -23.77 1.70 12.98
N ASP A 83 -24.58 0.78 13.50
CA ASP A 83 -25.07 0.80 14.89
C ASP A 83 -23.91 0.71 15.90
N LEU A 84 -22.89 -0.11 15.60
CA LEU A 84 -21.68 -0.19 16.42
C LEU A 84 -20.95 1.17 16.51
N VAL A 85 -20.80 1.86 15.38
CA VAL A 85 -20.17 3.18 15.32
C VAL A 85 -20.99 4.21 16.08
N GLU A 86 -22.31 4.23 15.91
CA GLU A 86 -23.20 5.15 16.62
C GLU A 86 -23.15 4.94 18.15
N ALA A 87 -23.14 3.69 18.59
CA ALA A 87 -23.05 3.32 20.01
C ALA A 87 -21.69 3.67 20.65
N ASN A 88 -20.62 3.81 19.85
CA ASN A 88 -19.25 4.07 20.31
C ASN A 88 -18.65 5.33 19.66
N SER A 89 -19.44 6.37 19.47
CA SER A 89 -19.06 7.59 18.76
C SER A 89 -17.96 8.43 19.45
N ASP A 90 -17.61 8.11 20.67
CA ASP A 90 -16.44 8.66 21.40
C ASP A 90 -15.11 8.08 20.87
N VAL A 91 -15.11 6.89 20.32
CA VAL A 91 -13.94 6.16 19.84
C VAL A 91 -13.96 5.97 18.32
N LEU A 92 -15.12 5.65 17.74
CA LEU A 92 -15.33 5.41 16.31
C LEU A 92 -15.98 6.62 15.64
N THR A 93 -15.49 7.04 14.48
CA THR A 93 -16.04 8.19 13.72
C THR A 93 -16.83 7.76 12.49
N GLY A 94 -16.62 6.55 11.99
CA GLY A 94 -17.35 6.07 10.84
C GLY A 94 -16.94 4.67 10.40
N VAL A 95 -17.78 4.08 9.55
CA VAL A 95 -17.52 2.80 8.89
C VAL A 95 -17.97 2.88 7.43
N SER A 96 -17.16 2.33 6.53
CA SER A 96 -17.53 2.12 5.15
C SER A 96 -17.41 0.64 4.80
N PRO A 97 -18.48 0.01 4.31
CA PRO A 97 -18.32 -1.20 3.51
C PRO A 97 -17.35 -0.92 2.36
N TYR A 98 -16.47 -1.88 2.05
CA TYR A 98 -15.49 -1.75 0.98
C TYR A 98 -15.53 -2.99 0.08
N VAL A 99 -16.04 -2.81 -1.12
CA VAL A 99 -16.29 -3.88 -2.08
C VAL A 99 -15.43 -3.64 -3.32
N SER A 100 -14.33 -4.37 -3.46
CA SER A 100 -13.52 -4.37 -4.68
C SER A 100 -14.11 -5.37 -5.66
N PHE A 101 -14.37 -4.96 -6.90
CA PHE A 101 -14.99 -5.82 -7.90
C PHE A 101 -14.50 -5.50 -9.31
N GLN A 102 -14.81 -6.41 -10.23
CA GLN A 102 -14.52 -6.24 -11.66
C GLN A 102 -15.82 -6.16 -12.45
N ALA A 103 -15.86 -5.23 -13.40
CA ALA A 103 -16.99 -5.05 -14.31
C ALA A 103 -16.52 -4.51 -15.66
N THR A 104 -17.36 -4.65 -16.66
CA THR A 104 -17.09 -4.03 -17.98
C THR A 104 -17.46 -2.55 -17.90
N LEU A 105 -16.45 -1.69 -17.90
CA LEU A 105 -16.60 -0.23 -17.92
C LEU A 105 -16.49 0.28 -19.36
N ARG A 106 -17.43 1.15 -19.77
CA ARG A 106 -17.46 1.72 -21.12
C ARG A 106 -17.87 3.19 -21.12
N HIS A 107 -17.24 3.94 -22.03
CA HIS A 107 -17.72 5.26 -22.44
C HIS A 107 -17.77 5.30 -23.97
N GLY A 108 -18.97 5.41 -24.56
CA GLY A 108 -19.14 5.23 -26.00
C GLY A 108 -18.63 3.86 -26.47
N ASP A 109 -17.75 3.87 -27.45
CA ASP A 109 -17.11 2.66 -27.99
C ASP A 109 -15.84 2.25 -27.22
N GLN A 110 -15.34 3.10 -26.33
CA GLN A 110 -14.15 2.80 -25.53
C GLN A 110 -14.49 1.88 -24.37
N LYS A 111 -13.56 0.96 -24.07
CA LYS A 111 -13.64 -0.01 -22.99
C LYS A 111 -12.44 0.12 -22.06
N PHE A 112 -12.69 0.08 -20.76
CA PHE A 112 -11.68 0.21 -19.71
C PHE A 112 -11.70 -1.06 -18.83
N ASP A 113 -10.86 -2.03 -19.19
CA ASP A 113 -10.87 -3.37 -18.57
C ASP A 113 -9.96 -3.47 -17.35
N GLN A 114 -9.07 -2.49 -17.14
CA GLN A 114 -8.09 -2.50 -16.05
C GLN A 114 -8.46 -1.56 -14.91
N THR A 115 -9.50 -0.73 -15.09
CA THR A 115 -9.96 0.20 -14.07
C THR A 115 -10.39 -0.54 -12.81
N GLN A 116 -9.92 -0.06 -11.67
CA GLN A 116 -10.27 -0.60 -10.36
C GLN A 116 -11.62 -0.04 -9.92
N LEU A 117 -12.56 -0.94 -9.60
CA LEU A 117 -13.91 -0.56 -9.21
C LEU A 117 -14.13 -0.85 -7.73
N TYR A 118 -14.62 0.16 -7.01
CA TYR A 118 -14.85 0.11 -5.57
C TYR A 118 -16.28 0.52 -5.23
N GLY A 119 -16.95 -0.34 -4.49
CA GLY A 119 -18.21 -0.02 -3.83
C GLY A 119 -17.95 0.44 -2.40
N VAL A 120 -18.35 1.67 -2.07
CA VAL A 120 -18.05 2.29 -0.78
C VAL A 120 -19.22 3.12 -0.26
N SER A 121 -19.13 3.58 0.98
CA SER A 121 -20.02 4.61 1.51
C SER A 121 -19.37 6.01 1.46
N GLU A 122 -20.15 7.03 1.90
CA GLU A 122 -19.70 8.41 1.99
C GLU A 122 -18.53 8.59 2.98
N VAL A 123 -18.40 7.68 3.95
CA VAL A 123 -17.33 7.71 4.97
C VAL A 123 -15.94 7.51 4.35
N MET A 124 -15.87 6.92 3.14
CA MET A 124 -14.58 6.81 2.42
C MET A 124 -13.95 8.14 2.04
N PHE A 125 -14.64 9.25 2.25
CA PHE A 125 -14.13 10.59 1.98
C PHE A 125 -14.08 11.43 3.25
N ASN A 126 -12.88 11.85 3.63
CA ASN A 126 -12.71 12.73 4.78
C ASN A 126 -12.93 14.19 4.37
N ASN A 127 -14.05 14.76 4.79
CA ASN A 127 -14.40 16.14 4.47
C ASN A 127 -13.43 17.18 5.06
N ASN A 128 -12.71 16.87 6.14
CA ASN A 128 -11.76 17.79 6.74
C ASN A 128 -10.49 17.90 5.92
N THR A 129 -9.99 16.76 5.40
CA THR A 129 -8.80 16.72 4.54
C THR A 129 -9.14 16.90 3.06
N GLN A 130 -10.43 16.82 2.70
CA GLN A 130 -10.93 16.81 1.32
C GLN A 130 -10.28 15.71 0.46
N SER A 131 -10.13 14.52 1.06
CA SER A 131 -9.46 13.38 0.42
C SER A 131 -10.09 12.05 0.81
N THR A 132 -9.87 11.03 -0.04
CA THR A 132 -10.25 9.66 0.28
C THR A 132 -9.39 9.12 1.42
N ILE A 133 -9.97 8.27 2.28
CA ILE A 133 -9.24 7.69 3.42
C ILE A 133 -8.38 6.50 3.02
N ASP A 134 -8.64 5.85 1.88
CA ASP A 134 -7.90 4.68 1.38
C ASP A 134 -6.65 5.02 0.54
N GLY A 135 -6.47 6.26 0.16
CA GLY A 135 -5.32 6.67 -0.67
C GLY A 135 -4.94 8.14 -0.53
N GLY A 136 -5.69 8.93 0.24
CA GLY A 136 -5.43 10.36 0.41
C GLY A 136 -5.65 11.18 -0.87
N GLN A 137 -6.38 10.64 -1.85
CA GLN A 137 -6.67 11.35 -3.09
C GLN A 137 -7.66 12.49 -2.84
N LYS A 138 -7.27 13.68 -3.27
CA LYS A 138 -8.11 14.87 -3.15
C LYS A 138 -9.18 14.91 -4.23
N LEU A 139 -10.29 15.56 -3.92
CA LEU A 139 -11.33 15.84 -4.89
C LEU A 139 -10.92 17.13 -5.65
N THR A 140 -10.78 17.05 -6.97
CA THR A 140 -10.49 18.23 -7.82
C THR A 140 -11.75 18.92 -8.26
N GLN A 141 -12.79 18.14 -8.54
CA GLN A 141 -14.04 18.69 -9.06
C GLN A 141 -15.25 17.89 -8.58
N GLY A 142 -16.37 18.59 -8.46
CA GLY A 142 -17.62 17.98 -8.05
C GLY A 142 -17.69 17.66 -6.56
N ARG A 143 -18.26 16.50 -6.21
CA ARG A 143 -18.41 16.01 -4.85
C ARG A 143 -18.19 14.51 -4.78
N PHE A 144 -17.87 14.00 -3.60
CA PHE A 144 -17.86 12.56 -3.32
C PHE A 144 -19.29 12.04 -3.11
N LEU A 145 -19.44 10.73 -2.89
CA LEU A 145 -20.71 10.13 -2.52
C LEU A 145 -21.26 10.78 -1.26
N SER A 146 -22.55 10.92 -1.18
CA SER A 146 -23.25 11.36 0.03
C SER A 146 -24.06 10.20 0.61
N TYR A 147 -24.44 10.30 1.87
CA TYR A 147 -25.33 9.33 2.53
C TYR A 147 -26.58 9.03 1.69
N LEU A 148 -27.20 10.05 1.09
CA LEU A 148 -28.40 9.87 0.26
C LEU A 148 -28.12 9.11 -1.06
N ASP A 149 -26.91 9.23 -1.61
CA ASP A 149 -26.54 8.47 -2.82
C ASP A 149 -26.43 6.97 -2.49
N VAL A 150 -25.85 6.66 -1.33
CA VAL A 150 -25.71 5.30 -0.83
C VAL A 150 -27.07 4.72 -0.46
N GLU A 151 -27.81 5.38 0.42
CA GLU A 151 -29.12 4.93 0.93
C GLU A 151 -30.13 4.66 -0.19
N ARG A 152 -30.15 5.54 -1.21
CA ARG A 152 -31.07 5.43 -2.35
C ARG A 152 -30.49 4.64 -3.53
N ARG A 153 -29.32 4.03 -3.39
CA ARG A 153 -28.66 3.27 -4.44
C ARG A 153 -28.58 4.05 -5.76
N GLN A 154 -28.22 5.33 -5.67
CA GLN A 154 -28.15 6.18 -6.86
C GLN A 154 -27.07 5.67 -7.82
N ASN A 155 -27.38 5.68 -9.11
CA ASN A 155 -26.39 5.35 -10.15
C ASN A 155 -25.47 6.55 -10.40
N VAL A 156 -24.62 6.83 -9.43
CA VAL A 156 -23.60 7.90 -9.47
C VAL A 156 -22.23 7.30 -9.23
N CYS A 157 -21.20 7.97 -9.74
CA CYS A 157 -19.83 7.55 -9.55
C CYS A 157 -18.86 8.71 -9.37
N VAL A 158 -17.78 8.45 -8.66
CA VAL A 158 -16.61 9.33 -8.55
C VAL A 158 -15.46 8.62 -9.24
N ILE A 159 -14.74 9.30 -10.14
CA ILE A 159 -13.72 8.73 -10.99
C ILE A 159 -12.33 9.30 -10.69
N GLY A 160 -11.29 8.49 -10.90
CA GLY A 160 -9.91 8.91 -10.81
C GLY A 160 -9.45 9.75 -12.01
N ALA A 161 -8.30 10.39 -11.86
CA ALA A 161 -7.75 11.31 -12.85
C ALA A 161 -7.46 10.65 -14.20
N TYR A 162 -6.99 9.39 -14.20
CA TYR A 162 -6.72 8.63 -15.43
C TYR A 162 -8.00 8.47 -16.27
N LEU A 163 -9.06 7.97 -15.63
CA LEU A 163 -10.32 7.72 -16.32
C LEU A 163 -10.96 9.04 -16.81
N ALA A 164 -10.87 10.12 -16.02
CA ALA A 164 -11.34 11.43 -16.42
C ALA A 164 -10.60 11.95 -17.67
N GLN A 165 -9.29 11.73 -17.76
CA GLN A 165 -8.50 12.15 -18.92
C GLN A 165 -8.76 11.28 -20.14
N GLU A 166 -8.75 9.95 -20.00
CA GLU A 166 -8.85 9.02 -21.13
C GLU A 166 -10.27 8.93 -21.72
N ALA A 167 -11.29 8.94 -20.86
CA ALA A 167 -12.67 8.81 -21.33
C ALA A 167 -13.28 10.15 -21.79
N PHE A 168 -12.89 11.27 -21.14
CA PHE A 168 -13.58 12.55 -21.33
C PHE A 168 -12.66 13.70 -21.78
N GLY A 169 -11.34 13.48 -21.77
CA GLY A 169 -10.36 14.53 -22.09
C GLY A 169 -10.10 15.52 -20.96
N GLY A 170 -10.58 15.24 -19.74
CA GLY A 170 -10.33 16.02 -18.54
C GLY A 170 -11.46 16.00 -17.53
N GLY A 171 -11.16 16.46 -16.31
CA GLY A 171 -12.11 16.39 -15.20
C GLY A 171 -13.34 17.28 -15.37
N GLU A 172 -13.18 18.48 -15.92
CA GLU A 172 -14.31 19.40 -16.17
C GLU A 172 -15.32 18.82 -17.16
N GLN A 173 -14.82 18.14 -18.18
CA GLN A 173 -15.65 17.51 -19.20
C GLN A 173 -16.34 16.25 -18.69
N ALA A 174 -15.77 15.60 -17.68
CA ALA A 174 -16.29 14.37 -17.11
C ALA A 174 -17.51 14.58 -16.21
N LEU A 175 -17.61 15.72 -15.52
CA LEU A 175 -18.72 16.00 -14.59
C LEU A 175 -20.08 16.01 -15.31
N GLY A 176 -21.02 15.26 -14.73
CA GLY A 176 -22.39 15.11 -15.26
C GLY A 176 -22.50 14.17 -16.47
N GLN A 177 -21.39 13.66 -16.97
CA GLN A 177 -21.37 12.68 -18.07
C GLN A 177 -21.70 11.27 -17.56
N ALA A 178 -22.05 10.39 -18.47
CA ALA A 178 -22.43 9.03 -18.16
C ALA A 178 -21.32 8.03 -18.52
N LEU A 179 -21.08 7.10 -17.59
CA LEU A 179 -20.28 5.90 -17.76
C LEU A 179 -21.16 4.66 -17.65
N SER A 180 -20.91 3.65 -18.46
CA SER A 180 -21.64 2.39 -18.38
C SER A 180 -20.82 1.35 -17.62
N ILE A 181 -21.39 0.81 -16.54
CA ILE A 181 -20.83 -0.32 -15.76
C ILE A 181 -21.77 -1.51 -15.96
N ASN A 182 -21.28 -2.56 -16.63
CA ASN A 182 -22.08 -3.74 -17.01
C ASN A 182 -23.40 -3.40 -17.71
N GLY A 183 -23.43 -2.33 -18.51
CA GLY A 183 -24.63 -1.88 -19.23
C GLY A 183 -25.53 -0.94 -18.45
N THR A 184 -25.29 -0.73 -17.15
CA THR A 184 -26.01 0.26 -16.34
C THR A 184 -25.27 1.61 -16.40
N SER A 185 -26.02 2.69 -16.65
CA SER A 185 -25.47 4.04 -16.75
C SER A 185 -25.28 4.66 -15.37
N TYR A 186 -24.07 5.17 -15.11
CA TYR A 186 -23.70 5.91 -13.89
C TYR A 186 -23.31 7.34 -14.26
N THR A 187 -23.80 8.30 -13.51
CA THR A 187 -23.45 9.71 -13.69
C THR A 187 -22.20 10.07 -12.90
N VAL A 188 -21.21 10.66 -13.54
CA VAL A 188 -19.99 11.18 -12.88
C VAL A 188 -20.34 12.40 -12.05
N ILE A 189 -20.21 12.32 -10.73
CA ILE A 189 -20.51 13.40 -9.78
C ILE A 189 -19.27 14.03 -9.17
N GLY A 190 -18.11 13.39 -9.31
CA GLY A 190 -16.84 13.88 -8.79
C GLY A 190 -15.66 13.30 -9.52
N VAL A 191 -14.55 14.05 -9.49
CA VAL A 191 -13.27 13.65 -10.08
C VAL A 191 -12.17 13.84 -9.05
N LEU A 192 -11.40 12.79 -8.81
CA LEU A 192 -10.26 12.80 -7.90
C LEU A 192 -9.00 13.30 -8.61
N ASP A 193 -8.10 13.88 -7.84
CA ASP A 193 -6.79 14.31 -8.31
C ASP A 193 -5.85 13.13 -8.52
N ARG A 194 -4.72 13.38 -9.13
CA ARG A 194 -3.65 12.41 -9.25
C ARG A 194 -3.05 12.11 -7.87
N LEU A 195 -2.91 10.84 -7.56
CA LEU A 195 -2.24 10.41 -6.33
C LEU A 195 -0.74 10.71 -6.39
N ASN A 196 -0.14 10.52 -7.57
CA ASN A 196 1.28 10.76 -7.79
C ASN A 196 1.50 11.57 -9.06
N THR A 197 2.07 12.77 -8.89
CA THR A 197 2.35 13.70 -10.00
C THR A 197 3.68 13.41 -10.70
N THR A 198 4.54 12.55 -10.14
CA THR A 198 5.88 12.26 -10.68
C THR A 198 5.90 11.08 -11.64
N THR A 199 4.91 10.19 -11.60
CA THR A 199 4.76 9.05 -12.52
C THR A 199 3.69 9.34 -13.55
N GLU A 200 3.83 8.80 -14.78
CA GLU A 200 2.76 8.86 -15.78
C GLU A 200 1.56 8.02 -15.31
N MET A 201 0.36 8.53 -15.59
CA MET A 201 -0.87 7.77 -15.36
C MET A 201 -0.92 6.57 -16.30
N ALA A 202 -1.36 5.43 -15.79
CA ALA A 202 -1.46 4.20 -16.55
C ALA A 202 -2.76 3.46 -16.26
N ALA A 203 -3.24 2.70 -17.23
CA ALA A 203 -4.38 1.81 -17.05
C ALA A 203 -4.08 0.81 -15.92
N GLY A 204 -5.05 0.64 -15.01
CA GLY A 204 -4.89 -0.20 -13.81
C GLY A 204 -3.99 0.37 -12.71
N GLY A 205 -3.48 1.60 -12.89
CA GLY A 205 -2.71 2.30 -11.87
C GLY A 205 -3.61 2.89 -10.76
N SER A 206 -2.97 3.50 -9.77
CA SER A 206 -3.66 4.11 -8.61
C SER A 206 -4.57 5.29 -8.97
N ASP A 207 -4.37 5.91 -10.15
CA ASP A 207 -5.21 6.98 -10.66
C ASP A 207 -6.35 6.48 -11.56
N ASP A 208 -6.39 5.15 -11.86
CA ASP A 208 -7.40 4.49 -12.68
C ASP A 208 -8.37 3.71 -11.81
N GLN A 209 -9.27 4.44 -11.17
CA GLN A 209 -10.24 3.90 -10.23
C GLN A 209 -11.60 4.60 -10.33
N ILE A 210 -12.63 3.93 -9.84
CA ILE A 210 -13.99 4.43 -9.78
C ILE A 210 -14.65 3.99 -8.46
N TYR A 211 -15.33 4.92 -7.82
CA TYR A 211 -16.12 4.68 -6.62
C TYR A 211 -17.60 4.79 -6.93
N ILE A 212 -18.37 3.81 -6.49
CA ILE A 212 -19.84 3.78 -6.55
C ILE A 212 -20.42 3.41 -5.18
N PRO A 213 -21.72 3.60 -4.92
CA PRO A 213 -22.37 3.08 -3.72
C PRO A 213 -22.16 1.56 -3.57
N TYR A 214 -21.78 1.09 -2.38
CA TYR A 214 -21.42 -0.32 -2.15
C TYR A 214 -22.53 -1.31 -2.47
N GLU A 215 -23.78 -0.93 -2.24
CA GLU A 215 -24.91 -1.79 -2.57
C GLU A 215 -25.08 -2.02 -4.09
N ASN A 216 -24.74 -1.00 -4.89
CA ASN A 216 -24.73 -1.14 -6.35
C ASN A 216 -23.59 -2.11 -6.77
N ALA A 217 -22.44 -2.06 -6.10
CA ALA A 217 -21.34 -2.99 -6.33
C ALA A 217 -21.73 -4.42 -5.98
N LEU A 218 -22.37 -4.64 -4.82
CA LEU A 218 -22.89 -5.95 -4.43
C LEU A 218 -23.89 -6.50 -5.45
N GLN A 219 -24.79 -5.64 -5.93
CA GLN A 219 -25.77 -6.02 -6.96
C GLN A 219 -25.09 -6.43 -8.28
N ILE A 220 -24.05 -5.69 -8.72
CA ILE A 220 -23.27 -5.99 -9.94
C ILE A 220 -22.56 -7.34 -9.80
N MET A 221 -22.01 -7.64 -8.62
CA MET A 221 -21.34 -8.90 -8.34
C MET A 221 -22.30 -10.07 -8.11
N GLY A 222 -23.57 -9.83 -7.83
CA GLY A 222 -24.50 -10.84 -7.34
C GLY A 222 -24.13 -11.33 -5.92
N ALA A 223 -23.35 -10.54 -5.17
CA ALA A 223 -22.96 -10.83 -3.81
C ALA A 223 -24.00 -10.33 -2.82
N ARG A 224 -24.12 -11.02 -1.67
CA ARG A 224 -25.06 -10.66 -0.62
C ARG A 224 -24.40 -10.00 0.57
N TYR A 225 -23.09 -10.20 0.74
CA TYR A 225 -22.33 -9.84 1.93
C TYR A 225 -21.13 -8.98 1.59
N VAL A 226 -20.80 -8.10 2.52
CA VAL A 226 -19.56 -7.33 2.51
C VAL A 226 -18.50 -8.11 3.25
N THR A 227 -17.34 -8.27 2.64
CA THR A 227 -16.21 -9.02 3.22
C THR A 227 -15.12 -8.13 3.80
N LEU A 228 -15.20 -6.82 3.57
CA LEU A 228 -14.24 -5.85 4.08
C LEU A 228 -14.97 -4.58 4.52
N TYR A 229 -14.69 -4.17 5.73
CA TYR A 229 -15.14 -2.89 6.30
C TYR A 229 -13.93 -2.03 6.63
N VAL A 230 -14.02 -0.75 6.31
CA VAL A 230 -13.03 0.25 6.68
C VAL A 230 -13.62 1.12 7.78
N PHE A 231 -13.03 1.08 8.96
CA PHE A 231 -13.43 1.90 10.10
C PHE A 231 -12.47 3.07 10.27
N THR A 232 -12.96 4.14 10.85
CA THR A 232 -12.15 5.28 11.30
C THR A 232 -12.37 5.53 12.78
N SER A 233 -11.28 5.72 13.52
CA SER A 233 -11.31 6.13 14.93
C SER A 233 -11.14 7.64 15.07
N THR A 234 -11.41 8.16 16.26
CA THR A 234 -11.26 9.59 16.57
C THR A 234 -9.80 10.06 16.53
N SER A 235 -8.86 9.15 16.83
CA SER A 235 -7.41 9.40 16.76
C SER A 235 -6.65 8.09 16.60
N GLY A 236 -5.36 8.15 16.25
CA GLY A 236 -4.48 6.98 16.23
C GLY A 236 -4.34 6.32 17.62
N GLU A 237 -4.37 7.13 18.70
CA GLU A 237 -4.28 6.63 20.08
C GLU A 237 -5.50 5.79 20.48
N THR A 238 -6.68 6.09 19.91
CA THR A 238 -7.92 5.34 20.15
C THR A 238 -8.08 4.13 19.23
N ALA A 239 -7.23 3.96 18.22
CA ALA A 239 -7.37 2.87 17.23
C ALA A 239 -7.31 1.48 17.88
N ALA A 240 -6.46 1.25 18.87
CA ALA A 240 -6.39 -0.02 19.59
C ALA A 240 -7.67 -0.30 20.40
N GLN A 241 -8.27 0.74 21.02
CA GLN A 241 -9.54 0.62 21.72
C GLN A 241 -10.70 0.38 20.73
N ALA A 242 -10.70 1.10 19.62
CA ALA A 242 -11.68 0.90 18.55
C ALA A 242 -11.64 -0.54 18.01
N LYS A 243 -10.44 -1.07 17.74
CA LYS A 243 -10.24 -2.47 17.34
C LYS A 243 -10.82 -3.44 18.37
N ALA A 244 -10.56 -3.24 19.67
CA ALA A 244 -11.09 -4.12 20.69
C ALA A 244 -12.63 -4.11 20.76
N ILE A 245 -13.26 -2.97 20.49
CA ILE A 245 -14.72 -2.84 20.41
C ILE A 245 -15.26 -3.61 19.20
N ILE A 246 -14.63 -3.45 18.02
CA ILE A 246 -15.02 -4.15 16.79
C ILE A 246 -14.86 -5.67 16.97
N ASP A 247 -13.68 -6.11 17.45
CA ASP A 247 -13.38 -7.52 17.68
C ASP A 247 -14.34 -8.14 18.70
N GLY A 248 -14.70 -7.42 19.77
CA GLY A 248 -15.66 -7.86 20.77
C GLY A 248 -17.05 -8.09 20.19
N MET A 249 -17.54 -7.17 19.36
CA MET A 249 -18.84 -7.32 18.67
C MET A 249 -18.82 -8.51 17.71
N LEU A 250 -17.76 -8.66 16.91
CA LEU A 250 -17.65 -9.76 15.96
C LEU A 250 -17.48 -11.11 16.66
N TYR A 251 -16.76 -11.15 17.79
CA TYR A 251 -16.63 -12.35 18.63
C TYR A 251 -17.99 -12.83 19.13
N ASP A 252 -18.82 -11.91 19.62
CA ASP A 252 -20.17 -12.22 20.06
C ASP A 252 -21.08 -12.65 18.89
N HIS A 253 -21.00 -11.93 17.75
CA HIS A 253 -21.77 -12.24 16.55
C HIS A 253 -21.46 -13.63 16.01
N PHE A 254 -20.17 -14.00 15.92
CA PHE A 254 -19.70 -15.31 15.43
C PHE A 254 -19.60 -16.38 16.53
N GLN A 255 -20.18 -16.12 17.72
CA GLN A 255 -20.27 -17.09 18.83
C GLN A 255 -18.89 -17.63 19.26
N GLY A 256 -17.88 -16.78 19.31
CA GLY A 256 -16.53 -17.12 19.75
C GLY A 256 -15.61 -17.68 18.68
N ASP A 257 -16.01 -17.66 17.42
CA ASP A 257 -15.14 -18.09 16.29
C ASP A 257 -14.24 -16.93 15.85
N GLU A 258 -13.00 -16.91 16.35
CA GLU A 258 -12.00 -15.90 16.03
C GLU A 258 -11.44 -16.04 14.59
N ASP A 259 -11.63 -17.20 13.96
CA ASP A 259 -11.20 -17.42 12.57
C ASP A 259 -12.20 -16.84 11.55
N ALA A 260 -13.37 -16.36 11.98
CA ALA A 260 -14.40 -15.81 11.11
C ALA A 260 -14.11 -14.38 10.63
N TYR A 261 -13.22 -13.66 11.29
CA TYR A 261 -12.88 -12.27 11.01
C TYR A 261 -11.43 -11.94 11.36
N TYR A 262 -10.97 -10.79 10.86
CA TYR A 262 -9.64 -10.25 11.20
C TYR A 262 -9.67 -8.73 11.12
N THR A 263 -9.40 -8.07 12.23
CA THR A 263 -9.29 -6.62 12.30
C THR A 263 -7.83 -6.21 12.45
N THR A 264 -7.39 -5.25 11.66
CA THR A 264 -6.04 -4.71 11.72
C THR A 264 -6.03 -3.20 11.64
N THR A 265 -5.13 -2.56 12.39
CA THR A 265 -4.90 -1.12 12.33
C THR A 265 -3.81 -0.80 11.30
N MET A 266 -3.75 0.46 10.85
CA MET A 266 -2.65 0.90 9.96
C MET A 266 -1.30 0.78 10.64
N GLU A 267 -1.23 1.03 11.95
CA GLU A 267 0.00 0.85 12.73
C GLU A 267 0.46 -0.61 12.77
N GLU A 268 -0.48 -1.56 13.00
CA GLU A 268 -0.16 -2.99 12.97
C GLU A 268 0.33 -3.43 11.59
N GLN A 269 -0.29 -2.93 10.51
CA GLN A 269 0.16 -3.23 9.14
C GLN A 269 1.55 -2.66 8.86
N ALA A 270 1.82 -1.42 9.25
CA ALA A 270 3.13 -0.79 9.12
C ALA A 270 4.20 -1.57 9.90
N ASN A 271 3.90 -1.98 11.14
CA ASN A 271 4.79 -2.78 11.97
C ASN A 271 5.08 -4.15 11.36
N LEU A 272 4.08 -4.80 10.76
CA LEU A 272 4.27 -6.07 10.06
C LEU A 272 5.21 -5.92 8.84
N ILE A 273 4.99 -4.90 8.02
CA ILE A 273 5.85 -4.61 6.86
C ILE A 273 7.28 -4.32 7.33
N ASN A 274 7.45 -3.51 8.39
CA ASN A 274 8.76 -3.20 8.97
C ASN A 274 9.46 -4.45 9.49
N ALA A 275 8.75 -5.35 10.15
CA ALA A 275 9.30 -6.63 10.62
C ALA A 275 9.75 -7.51 9.45
N MET A 276 8.94 -7.63 8.40
CA MET A 276 9.29 -8.38 7.18
C MET A 276 10.53 -7.77 6.50
N MET A 277 10.59 -6.44 6.37
CA MET A 277 11.75 -5.75 5.81
C MET A 277 13.00 -5.95 6.67
N GLY A 278 12.87 -5.96 7.99
CA GLY A 278 13.95 -6.27 8.91
C GLY A 278 14.60 -7.64 8.65
N VAL A 279 13.78 -8.66 8.40
CA VAL A 279 14.26 -10.01 8.05
C VAL A 279 14.99 -9.99 6.70
N VAL A 280 14.42 -9.38 5.67
CA VAL A 280 15.03 -9.27 4.34
C VAL A 280 16.38 -8.55 4.42
N MET A 281 16.42 -7.41 5.11
CA MET A 281 17.64 -6.63 5.33
C MET A 281 18.69 -7.44 6.08
N GLY A 282 18.29 -8.21 7.11
CA GLY A 282 19.20 -9.08 7.86
C GLY A 282 19.88 -10.12 6.98
N VAL A 283 19.13 -10.78 6.10
CA VAL A 283 19.68 -11.74 5.13
C VAL A 283 20.65 -11.09 4.16
N LEU A 284 20.30 -9.92 3.60
CA LEU A 284 21.16 -9.21 2.67
C LEU A 284 22.47 -8.73 3.34
N VAL A 285 22.39 -8.22 4.57
CA VAL A 285 23.58 -7.83 5.36
C VAL A 285 24.46 -9.02 5.65
N ALA A 286 23.90 -10.20 5.96
CA ALA A 286 24.67 -11.42 6.16
C ALA A 286 25.45 -11.83 4.88
N ILE A 287 24.81 -11.75 3.72
CA ILE A 287 25.45 -12.03 2.42
C ILE A 287 26.61 -11.03 2.16
N ALA A 288 26.37 -9.75 2.41
CA ALA A 288 27.39 -8.71 2.25
C ALA A 288 28.58 -8.92 3.21
N ALA A 289 28.30 -9.31 4.47
CA ALA A 289 29.33 -9.63 5.46
C ALA A 289 30.21 -10.81 5.03
N ILE A 290 29.63 -11.88 4.49
CA ILE A 290 30.38 -13.02 3.93
C ILE A 290 31.26 -12.55 2.77
N SER A 291 30.76 -11.73 1.87
CA SER A 291 31.52 -11.18 0.74
C SER A 291 32.69 -10.34 1.20
N LEU A 292 32.53 -9.51 2.24
CA LEU A 292 33.58 -8.73 2.86
C LEU A 292 34.63 -9.60 3.55
N LEU A 293 34.22 -10.67 4.25
CA LEU A 293 35.14 -11.63 4.88
C LEU A 293 36.00 -12.33 3.84
N VAL A 294 35.42 -12.81 2.75
CA VAL A 294 36.14 -13.44 1.64
C VAL A 294 37.14 -12.47 1.02
N GLY A 295 36.74 -11.23 0.78
CA GLY A 295 37.64 -10.15 0.30
C GLY A 295 38.76 -9.86 1.26
N GLY A 296 38.50 -9.79 2.58
CA GLY A 296 39.48 -9.59 3.64
C GLY A 296 40.51 -10.73 3.74
N ILE A 297 40.07 -11.99 3.66
CA ILE A 297 40.96 -13.16 3.62
C ILE A 297 41.85 -13.11 2.37
N GLY A 298 41.30 -12.68 1.23
CA GLY A 298 42.07 -12.48 0.00
C GLY A 298 43.20 -11.47 0.16
N ILE A 299 42.96 -10.32 0.84
CA ILE A 299 43.98 -9.33 1.14
C ILE A 299 45.05 -9.91 2.09
N MET A 300 44.63 -10.57 3.16
CA MET A 300 45.51 -11.18 4.13
C MET A 300 46.51 -12.15 3.43
N ASN A 301 46.01 -13.00 2.52
CA ASN A 301 46.84 -13.93 1.76
C ASN A 301 47.85 -13.19 0.86
N ILE A 302 47.47 -12.07 0.23
CA ILE A 302 48.38 -11.27 -0.59
C ILE A 302 49.50 -10.66 0.26
N MET A 303 49.10 -10.10 1.43
CA MET A 303 50.07 -9.46 2.33
C MET A 303 51.05 -10.46 2.91
N LEU A 304 50.58 -11.65 3.34
CA LEU A 304 51.44 -12.72 3.84
C LEU A 304 52.51 -13.16 2.79
N VAL A 305 52.08 -13.40 1.57
CA VAL A 305 53.02 -13.77 0.48
C VAL A 305 54.04 -12.64 0.19
N SER A 306 53.58 -11.38 0.14
CA SER A 306 54.42 -10.23 -0.10
C SER A 306 55.48 -10.02 1.01
N VAL A 307 55.09 -10.26 2.28
CA VAL A 307 56.03 -10.15 3.42
C VAL A 307 57.02 -11.30 3.40
N THR A 308 56.63 -12.54 3.12
CA THR A 308 57.52 -13.69 3.07
C THR A 308 58.53 -13.62 1.90
N GLU A 309 58.14 -13.07 0.75
CA GLU A 309 59.08 -12.81 -0.39
C GLU A 309 60.10 -11.71 -0.09
N ARG A 310 59.79 -10.73 0.78
CA ARG A 310 60.72 -9.66 1.15
C ARG A 310 61.66 -10.00 2.31
N THR A 311 61.32 -11.01 3.11
CA THR A 311 62.12 -11.46 4.26
C THR A 311 63.07 -12.61 3.92
N ARG A 312 63.03 -13.13 2.71
CA ARG A 312 64.03 -14.03 2.11
C ARG A 312 65.03 -13.22 1.28
#